data_5d58d6c2e8a4f04b911ce9079a041006
#
_entry.id   5d58d6c2e8a4f04b911ce9079a041006
#
_cell.length_a   1.000
_cell.length_b   1.000
_cell.length_c   1.000
_cell.angle_alpha   90.00
_cell.angle_beta   90.00
_cell.angle_gamma   90.00
#
_symmetry.space_group_name_H-M   'P 1'
#
loop_
_entity.id
_entity.type
_entity.pdbx_description
1 polymer ?
#
loop_
_entity_poly.entity_id
_entity_poly.type
_entity_poly.pdbx_seq_one_letter_code
_entity_poly.pdbx_strand_id
1 'polypeptide(L)'
;MKVLIPGVRTRDEAARESNDQAAGERYTDIEITSVDKYLSGDITISQRQEAITGSVRNILLTSFGELVYEPNAGSNLTSMLFGQDVDDSAIEDNIRTSLQLEEPRVELLSVRIERDNDHTLFINITVNVKGDDTLQDVDINYRIKRLKT
;
A
#
# COMPACT_ATOMS: atom_id res chain seq x y z
N MET A 1 46.12 -6.36 2.62
CA MET A 1 45.80 -7.46 1.70
C MET A 1 44.69 -8.29 2.36
N LYS A 2 43.41 -8.13 1.92
CA LYS A 2 42.29 -8.90 2.46
C LYS A 2 42.24 -10.23 1.69
N VAL A 3 42.48 -11.34 2.36
CA VAL A 3 42.33 -12.66 1.76
C VAL A 3 40.86 -13.01 1.72
N LEU A 4 40.25 -13.03 0.54
CA LEU A 4 38.90 -13.55 0.32
C LEU A 4 38.97 -15.08 0.30
N ILE A 5 38.40 -15.71 1.34
CA ILE A 5 38.23 -17.16 1.37
C ILE A 5 36.87 -17.45 0.71
N PRO A 6 36.82 -18.21 -0.42
CA PRO A 6 35.54 -18.54 -1.07
C PRO A 6 34.66 -19.34 -0.10
N GLY A 7 33.42 -18.87 0.12
CA GLY A 7 32.43 -19.55 0.98
C GLY A 7 32.33 -19.04 2.41
N VAL A 8 33.18 -18.09 2.83
CA VAL A 8 33.04 -17.42 4.14
C VAL A 8 32.35 -16.06 3.92
N ARG A 9 31.11 -15.95 4.37
CA ARG A 9 30.37 -14.67 4.36
C ARG A 9 30.98 -13.71 5.36
N THR A 10 31.06 -12.44 4.99
CA THR A 10 31.50 -11.42 5.90
C THR A 10 30.43 -11.16 6.97
N ARG A 11 30.84 -10.69 8.13
CA ARG A 11 29.91 -10.34 9.23
C ARG A 11 28.88 -9.29 8.80
N ASP A 12 29.27 -8.42 7.88
CA ASP A 12 28.41 -7.35 7.35
C ASP A 12 27.36 -7.91 6.35
N GLU A 13 27.71 -8.94 5.56
CA GLU A 13 26.77 -9.62 4.67
C GLU A 13 25.76 -10.44 5.45
N ALA A 14 26.19 -11.16 6.48
CA ALA A 14 25.29 -11.90 7.37
C ALA A 14 24.36 -10.97 8.16
N ALA A 15 24.83 -9.80 8.58
CA ALA A 15 24.02 -8.80 9.26
C ALA A 15 22.99 -8.14 8.33
N ARG A 16 23.32 -7.94 7.06
CA ARG A 16 22.37 -7.41 6.04
C ARG A 16 21.29 -8.43 5.72
N GLU A 17 21.66 -9.69 5.47
CA GLU A 17 20.68 -10.77 5.21
C GLU A 17 19.73 -10.99 6.41
N SER A 18 20.23 -10.95 7.66
CA SER A 18 19.38 -11.09 8.84
C SER A 18 18.45 -9.88 9.04
N ASN A 19 18.89 -8.68 8.67
CA ASN A 19 18.07 -7.48 8.76
C ASN A 19 17.00 -7.45 7.65
N ASP A 20 17.35 -7.93 6.45
CA ASP A 20 16.41 -8.06 5.33
C ASP A 20 15.35 -9.15 5.60
N GLN A 21 15.74 -10.28 6.21
CA GLN A 21 14.78 -11.30 6.64
C GLN A 21 13.86 -10.79 7.75
N ALA A 22 14.39 -10.11 8.75
CA ALA A 22 13.60 -9.51 9.82
C ALA A 22 12.65 -8.42 9.32
N ALA A 23 13.06 -7.63 8.31
CA ALA A 23 12.20 -6.65 7.66
C ALA A 23 11.12 -7.32 6.80
N GLY A 24 11.43 -8.44 6.13
CA GLY A 24 10.47 -9.24 5.34
C GLY A 24 9.38 -9.86 6.22
N GLU A 25 9.73 -10.35 7.40
CA GLU A 25 8.77 -10.87 8.37
C GLU A 25 7.88 -9.78 9.00
N ARG A 26 8.37 -8.55 9.06
CA ARG A 26 7.67 -7.41 9.66
C ARG A 26 6.51 -6.89 8.83
N TYR A 27 6.62 -7.01 7.50
CA TYR A 27 5.63 -6.55 6.54
C TYR A 27 5.23 -7.72 5.64
N THR A 28 4.37 -8.59 6.17
CA THR A 28 3.90 -9.79 5.48
C THR A 28 2.38 -9.73 5.44
N ASP A 29 1.79 -9.95 4.28
CA ASP A 29 0.34 -9.94 4.06
C ASP A 29 -0.05 -10.96 2.99
N ILE A 30 -1.34 -11.27 2.89
CA ILE A 30 -1.89 -12.15 1.86
C ILE A 30 -2.05 -11.35 0.56
N GLU A 31 -1.45 -11.84 -0.52
CA GLU A 31 -1.62 -11.20 -1.83
C GLU A 31 -2.97 -11.56 -2.44
N ILE A 32 -3.82 -10.56 -2.61
CA ILE A 32 -5.18 -10.71 -3.18
C ILE A 32 -5.22 -10.35 -4.68
N THR A 33 -4.13 -9.78 -5.24
CA THR A 33 -4.17 -9.10 -6.54
C THR A 33 -3.86 -9.98 -7.75
N SER A 34 -3.18 -11.13 -7.58
CA SER A 34 -2.74 -11.94 -8.74
C SER A 34 -3.72 -13.07 -9.04
N VAL A 35 -4.55 -12.86 -10.05
CA VAL A 35 -5.52 -13.88 -10.55
C VAL A 35 -4.80 -15.14 -11.05
N ASP A 36 -3.62 -15.00 -11.66
CA ASP A 36 -2.86 -16.12 -12.21
C ASP A 36 -2.33 -17.10 -11.14
N LYS A 37 -2.11 -16.61 -9.93
CA LYS A 37 -1.64 -17.42 -8.79
C LYS A 37 -2.75 -18.22 -8.12
N TYR A 38 -4.01 -17.77 -8.21
CA TYR A 38 -5.15 -18.55 -7.71
C TYR A 38 -5.40 -19.84 -8.51
N LEU A 39 -4.95 -19.89 -9.77
CA LEU A 39 -5.06 -21.09 -10.60
C LEU A 39 -4.12 -22.21 -10.14
N SER A 40 -3.08 -21.89 -9.37
CA SER A 40 -2.19 -22.88 -8.76
C SER A 40 -2.72 -23.49 -7.47
N GLY A 41 -3.80 -22.94 -6.91
CA GLY A 41 -4.44 -23.44 -5.67
C GLY A 41 -3.69 -23.11 -4.39
N ASP A 42 -2.69 -22.22 -4.45
CA ASP A 42 -1.89 -21.84 -3.28
C ASP A 42 -2.10 -20.35 -2.94
N ILE A 43 -1.97 -20.02 -1.65
CA ILE A 43 -2.05 -18.63 -1.16
C ILE A 43 -0.66 -18.02 -1.28
N THR A 44 -0.57 -16.91 -2.01
CA THR A 44 0.67 -16.15 -2.11
C THR A 44 0.78 -15.15 -0.96
N ILE A 45 1.96 -15.08 -0.39
CA ILE A 45 2.30 -14.13 0.67
C ILE A 45 3.11 -13.00 0.04
N SER A 46 2.61 -11.78 0.15
CA SER A 46 3.34 -10.57 -0.22
C SER A 46 4.21 -10.11 0.95
N GLN A 47 5.35 -9.53 0.62
CA GLN A 47 6.31 -9.07 1.61
C GLN A 47 6.77 -7.65 1.32
N ARG A 48 7.17 -6.94 2.39
CA ARG A 48 7.76 -5.61 2.33
C ARG A 48 6.86 -4.60 1.58
N GLN A 49 7.35 -4.00 0.52
CA GLN A 49 6.65 -2.98 -0.24
C GLN A 49 5.29 -3.45 -0.79
N GLU A 50 5.23 -4.67 -1.29
CA GLU A 50 3.98 -5.24 -1.83
C GLU A 50 2.92 -5.40 -0.73
N ALA A 51 3.32 -5.84 0.47
CA ALA A 51 2.43 -5.96 1.62
C ALA A 51 1.88 -4.58 2.04
N ILE A 52 2.73 -3.56 2.13
CA ILE A 52 2.30 -2.19 2.45
C ILE A 52 1.37 -1.63 1.37
N THR A 53 1.72 -1.81 0.10
CA THR A 53 0.87 -1.38 -1.02
C THR A 53 -0.50 -2.07 -0.99
N GLY A 54 -0.53 -3.37 -0.68
CA GLY A 54 -1.75 -4.15 -0.51
C GLY A 54 -2.61 -3.64 0.64
N SER A 55 -2.00 -3.41 1.81
CA SER A 55 -2.67 -2.87 3.00
C SER A 55 -3.30 -1.50 2.71
N VAL A 56 -2.53 -0.54 2.18
CA VAL A 56 -3.04 0.79 1.81
C VAL A 56 -4.18 0.68 0.80
N ARG A 57 -4.04 -0.19 -0.21
CA ARG A 57 -5.10 -0.41 -1.19
C ARG A 57 -6.38 -0.92 -0.55
N ASN A 58 -6.28 -1.91 0.31
CA ASN A 58 -7.44 -2.49 0.98
C ASN A 58 -8.17 -1.45 1.84
N ILE A 59 -7.44 -0.65 2.62
CA ILE A 59 -8.01 0.43 3.43
C ILE A 59 -8.80 1.42 2.57
N LEU A 60 -8.22 1.88 1.48
CA LEU A 60 -8.82 2.91 0.63
C LEU A 60 -10.01 2.39 -0.20
N LEU A 61 -10.02 1.11 -0.53
CA LEU A 61 -11.12 0.49 -1.28
C LEU A 61 -12.25 -0.04 -0.38
N THR A 62 -12.00 -0.22 0.92
CA THR A 62 -13.02 -0.61 1.90
C THR A 62 -13.86 0.60 2.26
N SER A 63 -15.18 0.50 2.11
CA SER A 63 -16.10 1.59 2.47
C SER A 63 -16.51 1.51 3.94
N PHE A 64 -16.76 2.65 4.58
CA PHE A 64 -17.31 2.68 5.92
C PHE A 64 -18.60 1.84 6.01
N GLY A 65 -18.69 0.99 7.03
CA GLY A 65 -19.84 0.11 7.26
C GLY A 65 -19.78 -1.21 6.48
N GLU A 66 -18.76 -1.43 5.63
CA GLU A 66 -18.58 -2.67 4.88
C GLU A 66 -18.14 -3.82 5.80
N LEU A 67 -17.29 -3.52 6.77
CA LEU A 67 -16.82 -4.50 7.75
C LEU A 67 -17.77 -4.58 8.96
N VAL A 68 -18.42 -5.72 9.13
CA VAL A 68 -19.42 -5.93 10.19
C VAL A 68 -18.83 -5.75 11.59
N TYR A 69 -17.58 -6.15 11.81
CA TYR A 69 -16.91 -6.08 13.10
C TYR A 69 -16.21 -4.76 13.37
N GLU A 70 -15.92 -4.00 12.30
CA GLU A 70 -15.24 -2.70 12.36
C GLU A 70 -15.89 -1.71 11.39
N PRO A 71 -17.12 -1.24 11.69
CA PRO A 71 -17.89 -0.43 10.77
C PRO A 71 -17.29 0.95 10.49
N ASN A 72 -16.34 1.39 11.31
CA ASN A 72 -15.61 2.65 11.13
C ASN A 72 -14.29 2.48 10.40
N ALA A 73 -13.88 1.24 10.09
CA ALA A 73 -12.66 0.98 9.33
C ALA A 73 -12.87 1.25 7.83
N GLY A 74 -11.79 1.62 7.16
CA GLY A 74 -11.77 1.91 5.74
C GLY A 74 -11.77 3.41 5.41
N SER A 75 -12.36 3.75 4.28
CA SER A 75 -12.41 5.12 3.78
C SER A 75 -13.76 5.46 3.17
N ASN A 76 -14.01 6.76 2.98
CA ASN A 76 -15.17 7.25 2.24
C ASN A 76 -14.83 7.57 0.78
N LEU A 77 -13.65 7.14 0.31
CA LEU A 77 -13.10 7.51 -0.98
C LEU A 77 -14.05 7.15 -2.13
N THR A 78 -14.58 5.94 -2.14
CA THR A 78 -15.51 5.47 -3.18
C THR A 78 -16.75 6.35 -3.27
N SER A 79 -17.35 6.71 -2.15
CA SER A 79 -18.53 7.61 -2.12
C SER A 79 -18.20 9.01 -2.60
N MET A 80 -17.03 9.54 -2.23
CA MET A 80 -16.57 10.86 -2.66
C MET A 80 -16.32 10.94 -4.16
N LEU A 81 -15.79 9.87 -4.77
CA LEU A 81 -15.53 9.80 -6.20
C LEU A 81 -16.79 9.79 -7.06
N PHE A 82 -17.90 9.34 -6.51
CA PHE A 82 -19.20 9.34 -7.19
C PHE A 82 -20.03 10.60 -6.87
N GLY A 83 -19.58 11.42 -5.92
CA GLY A 83 -20.17 12.72 -5.61
C GLY A 83 -19.99 13.73 -6.75
N GLN A 84 -20.91 14.70 -6.85
CA GLN A 84 -20.73 15.86 -7.70
C GLN A 84 -19.93 16.91 -6.92
N ASP A 85 -18.96 17.54 -7.58
CA ASP A 85 -18.17 18.66 -7.05
C ASP A 85 -17.37 18.37 -5.75
N VAL A 86 -16.79 17.18 -5.65
CA VAL A 86 -15.88 16.88 -4.54
C VAL A 86 -14.53 17.55 -4.82
N ASP A 87 -14.07 18.33 -3.86
CA ASP A 87 -12.78 19.00 -3.90
C ASP A 87 -11.63 18.01 -3.67
N ASP A 88 -10.52 18.22 -4.38
CA ASP A 88 -9.32 17.39 -4.25
C ASP A 88 -8.74 17.41 -2.83
N SER A 89 -8.86 18.54 -2.14
CA SER A 89 -8.44 18.65 -0.74
C SER A 89 -9.25 17.74 0.19
N ALA A 90 -10.55 17.60 -0.05
CA ALA A 90 -11.40 16.70 0.74
C ALA A 90 -11.04 15.22 0.51
N ILE A 91 -10.64 14.87 -0.71
CA ILE A 91 -10.15 13.52 -1.04
C ILE A 91 -8.81 13.27 -0.33
N GLU A 92 -7.89 14.23 -0.37
CA GLU A 92 -6.59 14.12 0.32
C GLU A 92 -6.77 13.96 1.82
N ASP A 93 -7.63 14.77 2.46
CA ASP A 93 -7.91 14.71 3.90
C ASP A 93 -8.53 13.35 4.29
N ASN A 94 -9.42 12.80 3.47
CA ASN A 94 -10.00 11.49 3.67
C ASN A 94 -8.93 10.40 3.64
N ILE A 95 -8.07 10.40 2.60
CA ILE A 95 -6.96 9.45 2.47
C ILE A 95 -6.02 9.55 3.68
N ARG A 96 -5.65 10.78 4.06
CA ARG A 96 -4.77 11.05 5.21
C ARG A 96 -5.34 10.49 6.50
N THR A 97 -6.60 10.78 6.76
CA THR A 97 -7.29 10.34 7.98
C THR A 97 -7.40 8.83 8.05
N SER A 98 -7.83 8.19 6.95
CA SER A 98 -7.95 6.73 6.88
C SER A 98 -6.61 6.02 7.09
N LEU A 99 -5.54 6.50 6.44
CA LEU A 99 -4.21 5.91 6.61
C LEU A 99 -3.64 6.11 8.01
N GLN A 100 -3.85 7.27 8.63
CA GLN A 100 -3.40 7.52 10.00
C GLN A 100 -4.06 6.61 11.03
N LEU A 101 -5.33 6.27 10.81
CA LEU A 101 -6.10 5.42 11.73
C LEU A 101 -5.80 3.94 11.52
N GLU A 102 -5.80 3.49 10.27
CA GLU A 102 -5.80 2.07 9.93
C GLU A 102 -4.38 1.51 9.67
N GLU A 103 -3.45 2.36 9.20
CA GLU A 103 -2.08 1.95 8.87
C GLU A 103 -1.04 2.87 9.52
N PRO A 104 -0.87 2.80 10.85
CA PRO A 104 0.04 3.69 11.59
C PRO A 104 1.53 3.51 11.23
N ARG A 105 1.88 2.43 10.52
CA ARG A 105 3.24 2.17 10.02
C ARG A 105 3.60 3.06 8.83
N VAL A 106 2.60 3.64 8.18
CA VAL A 106 2.75 4.47 6.98
C VAL A 106 2.65 5.93 7.33
N GLU A 107 3.45 6.75 6.68
CA GLU A 107 3.37 8.21 6.70
C GLU A 107 3.06 8.73 5.30
N LEU A 108 1.94 9.43 5.15
CA LEU A 108 1.53 10.02 3.89
C LEU A 108 2.38 11.26 3.58
N LEU A 109 3.12 11.24 2.48
CA LEU A 109 3.93 12.36 2.00
C LEU A 109 3.12 13.25 1.05
N SER A 110 2.52 12.67 0.01
CA SER A 110 1.77 13.42 -0.97
C SER A 110 0.63 12.61 -1.58
N VAL A 111 -0.41 13.33 -2.00
CA VAL A 111 -1.50 12.80 -2.84
C VAL A 111 -1.58 13.66 -4.08
N ARG A 112 -1.59 13.05 -5.25
CA ARG A 112 -1.80 13.72 -6.52
C ARG A 112 -3.02 13.13 -7.20
N ILE A 113 -3.96 13.97 -7.57
CA ILE A 113 -5.24 13.59 -8.17
C ILE A 113 -5.29 14.14 -9.58
N GLU A 114 -5.51 13.26 -10.55
CA GLU A 114 -5.66 13.63 -11.96
C GLU A 114 -6.99 13.08 -12.47
N ARG A 115 -7.77 13.95 -13.12
CA ARG A 115 -9.07 13.60 -13.72
C ARG A 115 -8.96 13.55 -15.23
N ASP A 116 -9.33 12.43 -15.80
CA ASP A 116 -9.43 12.30 -17.26
C ASP A 116 -10.86 12.61 -17.72
N ASN A 117 -10.99 13.11 -18.95
CA ASN A 117 -12.26 13.46 -19.59
C ASN A 117 -13.23 12.27 -19.71
N ASP A 118 -12.74 11.04 -19.54
CA ASP A 118 -13.51 9.79 -19.68
C ASP A 118 -14.07 9.26 -18.34
N HIS A 119 -14.27 10.14 -17.36
CA HIS A 119 -14.75 9.79 -16.02
C HIS A 119 -13.81 8.81 -15.27
N THR A 120 -12.54 8.88 -15.58
CA THR A 120 -11.50 8.13 -14.90
C THR A 120 -10.75 9.05 -13.94
N LEU A 121 -10.54 8.58 -12.72
CA LEU A 121 -9.72 9.23 -11.73
C LEU A 121 -8.43 8.45 -11.53
N PHE A 122 -7.31 9.16 -11.58
CA PHE A 122 -6.02 8.64 -11.21
C PHE A 122 -5.61 9.28 -9.89
N ILE A 123 -5.26 8.48 -8.92
CA ILE A 123 -4.77 8.92 -7.61
C ILE A 123 -3.39 8.31 -7.41
N ASN A 124 -2.39 9.16 -7.30
CA ASN A 124 -1.03 8.77 -6.98
C ASN A 124 -0.75 9.16 -5.53
N ILE A 125 -0.42 8.19 -4.71
CA ILE A 125 -0.15 8.38 -3.28
C ILE A 125 1.30 8.01 -3.04
N THR A 126 2.07 8.93 -2.47
CA THR A 126 3.45 8.66 -2.05
C THR A 126 3.49 8.55 -0.53
N VAL A 127 4.06 7.47 -0.04
CA VAL A 127 4.15 7.16 1.38
C VAL A 127 5.55 6.74 1.79
N ASN A 128 5.91 7.01 3.04
CA ASN A 128 7.07 6.43 3.70
C ASN A 128 6.64 5.36 4.69
N VAL A 129 7.46 4.33 4.85
CA VAL A 129 7.25 3.29 5.86
C VAL A 129 8.11 3.59 7.06
N LYS A 130 7.48 3.81 8.22
CA LYS A 130 8.17 4.15 9.46
C LYS A 130 9.03 2.98 9.94
N GLY A 131 10.31 3.28 10.18
CA GLY A 131 11.27 2.31 10.72
C GLY A 131 11.87 1.36 9.67
N ASP A 132 11.70 1.67 8.40
CA ASP A 132 12.39 1.00 7.30
C ASP A 132 12.91 2.04 6.29
N ASP A 133 14.20 2.37 6.39
CA ASP A 133 14.84 3.36 5.52
C ASP A 133 14.94 2.90 4.05
N THR A 134 14.65 1.63 3.78
CA THR A 134 14.65 1.09 2.40
C THR A 134 13.29 1.23 1.71
N LEU A 135 12.23 1.55 2.45
CA LEU A 135 10.88 1.76 1.97
C LEU A 135 10.47 3.24 2.10
N GLN A 136 11.28 4.10 1.51
CA GLN A 136 11.02 5.53 1.37
C GLN A 136 10.44 5.82 -0.01
N ASP A 137 9.60 6.86 -0.09
CA ASP A 137 8.99 7.33 -1.35
C ASP A 137 8.27 6.20 -2.13
N VAL A 138 7.50 5.36 -1.42
CA VAL A 138 6.73 4.28 -2.05
C VAL A 138 5.53 4.88 -2.77
N ASP A 139 5.50 4.75 -4.10
CA ASP A 139 4.41 5.23 -4.93
C ASP A 139 3.33 4.17 -5.12
N ILE A 140 2.10 4.55 -4.80
CA ILE A 140 0.91 3.71 -4.91
C ILE A 140 -0.07 4.37 -5.87
N ASN A 141 -0.35 3.70 -6.99
CA ASN A 141 -1.18 4.24 -8.04
C ASN A 141 -2.56 3.57 -8.06
N TYR A 142 -3.60 4.40 -8.07
CA TYR A 142 -4.99 3.97 -8.22
C TYR A 142 -5.59 4.52 -9.49
N ARG A 143 -6.34 3.66 -10.17
CA ARG A 143 -7.17 4.04 -11.29
C ARG A 143 -8.60 3.61 -11.01
N ILE A 144 -9.49 4.57 -10.87
CA ILE A 144 -10.91 4.33 -10.63
C ILE A 144 -11.69 4.86 -11.82
N LYS A 145 -12.49 3.99 -12.45
CA LYS A 145 -13.32 4.34 -13.60
C LYS A 145 -14.79 4.35 -13.18
N ARG A 146 -15.48 5.47 -13.42
CA ARG A 146 -16.93 5.55 -13.25
C ARG A 146 -17.59 4.77 -14.40
N LEU A 147 -18.39 3.77 -14.06
CA LEU A 147 -19.21 3.09 -15.05
C LEU A 147 -20.34 4.05 -15.49
N LYS A 148 -20.46 4.27 -16.80
CA LYS A 148 -21.64 4.97 -17.34
C LYS A 148 -22.84 4.06 -17.11
N THR A 149 -23.79 4.53 -16.33
CA THR A 149 -25.13 3.96 -16.21
C THR A 149 -25.96 4.39 -17.41
#